data_95a5a81d6d7a708074eda98c8f2eb984
#
_entry.id   95a5a81d6d7a708074eda98c8f2eb984
#
_cell.length_a   1.000
_cell.length_b   1.000
_cell.length_c   1.000
_cell.angle_alpha   90.00
_cell.angle_beta   90.00
_cell.angle_gamma   90.00
#
_symmetry.space_group_name_H-M   'P 1'
#
loop_
_entity.id
_entity.type
_entity.pdbx_description
1 polymer ?
#
loop_
_entity_poly.entity_id
_entity_poly.type
_entity_poly.pdbx_seq_one_letter_code
_entity_poly.pdbx_strand_id
1 'polypeptide(L)'
;MVEKQAPIKFRVLNLARGVAGAICVRMLGDLGAGVSALKWDESFQSHVDFEYTDLFHSILEDGFEVCAEVKKISDLEEYLPSLANSFDLFVTDFDVSEMEEGRLYDLLSKLNPSVVVANVSHFGRTGPYSRWRGDELTDYALGGYWALAGDADKEPLRVPGQQAQFHGGTQLAFAAIVALRHARLTGQGQEVDVSSAEAMLGAHWSTTIAWTHEGRILQR
;
A
#
# COMPACT_ATOMS: atom_id res chain seq x y z
N MET A 1 -19.64 14.82 -28.79
CA MET A 1 -19.84 14.90 -27.32
C MET A 1 -19.41 13.58 -26.76
N VAL A 2 -18.28 13.54 -26.02
CA VAL A 2 -17.88 12.35 -25.29
C VAL A 2 -18.85 12.26 -24.11
N GLU A 3 -19.68 11.22 -24.06
CA GLU A 3 -20.49 10.92 -22.89
C GLU A 3 -19.54 10.87 -21.68
N LYS A 4 -19.76 11.76 -20.71
CA LYS A 4 -19.09 11.64 -19.42
C LYS A 4 -19.55 10.32 -18.82
N GLN A 5 -18.76 9.26 -19.01
CA GLN A 5 -18.96 8.05 -18.23
C GLN A 5 -18.95 8.46 -16.76
N ALA A 6 -19.99 8.11 -16.04
CA ALA A 6 -20.04 8.35 -14.61
C ALA A 6 -18.80 7.72 -13.96
N PRO A 7 -18.17 8.41 -13.00
CA PRO A 7 -17.00 7.86 -12.33
C PRO A 7 -17.34 6.46 -11.81
N ILE A 8 -16.42 5.54 -11.99
CA ILE A 8 -16.59 4.16 -11.53
C ILE A 8 -16.67 4.22 -10.00
N LYS A 9 -17.87 4.16 -9.47
CA LYS A 9 -18.08 4.14 -8.01
C LYS A 9 -17.70 2.76 -7.50
N PHE A 10 -16.64 2.67 -6.74
CA PHE A 10 -16.30 1.52 -5.89
C PHE A 10 -16.07 1.99 -4.46
N ARG A 11 -16.25 1.07 -3.52
CA ARG A 11 -16.16 1.33 -2.09
C ARG A 11 -14.90 0.68 -1.55
N VAL A 12 -14.12 1.46 -0.85
CA VAL A 12 -12.82 1.07 -0.29
C VAL A 12 -12.89 1.10 1.23
N LEU A 13 -12.46 0.04 1.88
CA LEU A 13 -12.20 0.03 3.30
C LEU A 13 -10.70 0.08 3.55
N ASN A 14 -10.26 1.15 4.22
CA ASN A 14 -8.89 1.29 4.67
C ASN A 14 -8.70 0.57 6.02
N LEU A 15 -7.87 -0.47 6.01
CA LEU A 15 -7.42 -1.20 7.19
C LEU A 15 -5.95 -0.88 7.50
N ALA A 16 -5.25 -0.20 6.59
CA ALA A 16 -3.85 0.13 6.74
C ALA A 16 -3.65 1.23 7.79
N ARG A 17 -2.50 1.19 8.45
CA ARG A 17 -2.07 2.11 9.52
C ARG A 17 -0.93 3.01 9.08
N GLY A 18 -0.21 2.60 8.05
CA GLY A 18 0.98 3.27 7.55
C GLY A 18 0.70 4.22 6.38
N VAL A 19 1.73 5.00 6.06
CA VAL A 19 1.68 6.04 5.03
C VAL A 19 1.38 5.47 3.65
N ALA A 20 1.95 4.32 3.28
CA ALA A 20 1.73 3.73 1.96
C ALA A 20 0.25 3.37 1.72
N GLY A 21 -0.40 2.75 2.72
CA GLY A 21 -1.83 2.47 2.65
C GLY A 21 -2.67 3.74 2.56
N ALA A 22 -2.36 4.74 3.39
CA ALA A 22 -3.05 6.04 3.37
C ALA A 22 -2.93 6.75 2.03
N ILE A 23 -1.76 6.73 1.39
CA ILE A 23 -1.55 7.26 0.02
C ILE A 23 -2.40 6.51 -1.00
N CYS A 24 -2.40 5.18 -0.95
CA CYS A 24 -3.21 4.37 -1.84
C CYS A 24 -4.68 4.79 -1.77
N VAL A 25 -5.26 4.81 -0.57
CA VAL A 25 -6.69 5.13 -0.41
C VAL A 25 -6.99 6.59 -0.74
N ARG A 26 -6.07 7.52 -0.46
CA ARG A 26 -6.21 8.92 -0.86
C ARG A 26 -6.29 9.08 -2.37
N MET A 27 -5.38 8.45 -3.11
CA MET A 27 -5.41 8.46 -4.58
C MET A 27 -6.71 7.86 -5.14
N LEU A 28 -7.19 6.77 -4.55
CA LEU A 28 -8.45 6.15 -4.95
C LEU A 28 -9.65 7.06 -4.65
N GLY A 29 -9.65 7.74 -3.50
CA GLY A 29 -10.66 8.74 -3.14
C GLY A 29 -10.70 9.92 -4.11
N ASP A 30 -9.53 10.45 -4.47
CA ASP A 30 -9.40 11.54 -5.46
C ASP A 30 -9.89 11.13 -6.86
N LEU A 31 -9.84 9.83 -7.18
CA LEU A 31 -10.41 9.24 -8.39
C LEU A 31 -11.93 8.97 -8.28
N GLY A 32 -12.54 9.23 -7.13
CA GLY A 32 -13.98 9.12 -6.92
C GLY A 32 -14.44 7.85 -6.20
N ALA A 33 -13.55 7.10 -5.57
CA ALA A 33 -13.92 6.02 -4.68
C ALA A 33 -14.62 6.55 -3.42
N GLY A 34 -15.62 5.81 -2.92
CA GLY A 34 -16.14 6.00 -1.57
C GLY A 34 -15.20 5.32 -0.57
N VAL A 35 -14.45 6.10 0.21
CA VAL A 35 -13.48 5.58 1.16
C VAL A 35 -14.05 5.64 2.57
N SER A 36 -13.99 4.50 3.26
CA SER A 36 -14.20 4.41 4.71
C SER A 36 -12.93 3.85 5.36
N ALA A 37 -12.67 4.22 6.59
CA ALA A 37 -11.50 3.78 7.35
C ALA A 37 -11.90 3.11 8.66
N LEU A 38 -11.08 2.20 9.14
CA LEU A 38 -11.11 1.77 10.53
C LEU A 38 -10.17 2.66 11.34
N LYS A 39 -10.62 3.06 12.52
CA LYS A 39 -9.77 3.73 13.49
C LYS A 39 -9.11 2.68 14.38
N TRP A 40 -7.80 2.64 14.34
CA TRP A 40 -7.01 1.78 15.21
C TRP A 40 -6.78 2.43 16.56
N ASP A 41 -6.75 1.62 17.62
CA ASP A 41 -6.31 2.08 18.95
C ASP A 41 -4.87 2.61 18.88
N GLU A 42 -4.57 3.66 19.64
CA GLU A 42 -3.25 4.32 19.61
C GLU A 42 -2.07 3.37 19.88
N SER A 43 -2.31 2.29 20.64
CA SER A 43 -1.30 1.25 20.89
C SER A 43 -0.95 0.41 19.65
N PHE A 44 -1.76 0.49 18.60
CA PHE A 44 -1.62 -0.25 17.35
C PHE A 44 -1.20 0.61 16.16
N GLN A 45 -0.99 1.90 16.37
CA GLN A 45 -0.48 2.77 15.31
C GLN A 45 0.93 2.32 14.88
N SER A 46 1.18 2.36 13.58
CA SER A 46 2.50 2.03 13.05
C SER A 46 3.55 2.94 13.68
N HIS A 47 4.66 2.37 14.13
CA HIS A 47 5.82 3.15 14.60
C HIS A 47 6.49 3.82 13.39
N VAL A 48 5.88 4.89 12.92
CA VAL A 48 6.50 5.74 11.90
C VAL A 48 7.26 6.84 12.63
N ASP A 49 8.55 6.63 12.80
CA ASP A 49 9.48 7.61 13.38
C ASP A 49 9.65 8.85 12.48
N PHE A 50 8.62 9.68 12.37
CA PHE A 50 8.73 10.93 11.64
C PHE A 50 7.98 12.06 12.36
N GLU A 51 8.68 13.18 12.56
CA GLU A 51 8.23 14.35 13.33
C GLU A 51 6.92 15.01 12.85
N TYR A 52 6.42 14.63 11.66
CA TYR A 52 5.20 15.17 11.04
C TYR A 52 4.15 14.10 10.72
N THR A 53 4.27 12.92 11.31
CA THR A 53 3.41 11.77 10.95
C THR A 53 1.94 12.05 11.18
N ASP A 54 1.59 12.63 12.32
CA ASP A 54 0.19 12.88 12.70
C ASP A 54 -0.49 13.88 11.75
N LEU A 55 0.20 14.98 11.44
CA LEU A 55 -0.31 15.98 10.50
C LEU A 55 -0.43 15.40 9.08
N PHE A 56 0.54 14.61 8.67
CA PHE A 56 0.56 14.00 7.35
C PHE A 56 -0.56 12.96 7.21
N HIS A 57 -0.74 12.09 8.22
CA HIS A 57 -1.88 11.16 8.28
C HIS A 57 -3.20 11.89 8.27
N SER A 58 -3.36 12.94 9.06
CA SER A 58 -4.59 13.70 9.09
C SER A 58 -4.98 14.29 7.73
N ILE A 59 -3.97 14.75 6.96
CA ILE A 59 -4.19 15.26 5.60
C ILE A 59 -4.57 14.13 4.62
N LEU A 60 -3.93 12.98 4.73
CA LEU A 60 -4.21 11.84 3.85
C LEU A 60 -5.59 11.21 4.13
N GLU A 61 -6.04 11.25 5.36
CA GLU A 61 -7.31 10.66 5.82
C GLU A 61 -8.46 11.67 5.87
N ASP A 62 -8.19 12.95 5.57
CA ASP A 62 -9.20 14.00 5.59
C ASP A 62 -10.38 13.66 4.66
N GLY A 63 -11.59 13.74 5.23
CA GLY A 63 -12.84 13.45 4.52
C GLY A 63 -13.22 11.97 4.44
N PHE A 64 -12.48 11.06 5.07
CA PHE A 64 -12.86 9.65 5.14
C PHE A 64 -13.84 9.39 6.30
N GLU A 65 -14.82 8.53 6.04
CA GLU A 65 -15.77 8.11 7.06
C GLU A 65 -15.15 7.02 7.94
N VAL A 66 -15.11 7.23 9.25
CA VAL A 66 -14.70 6.19 10.20
C VAL A 66 -15.89 5.28 10.48
N CYS A 67 -15.79 4.02 10.06
CA CYS A 67 -16.90 3.07 10.18
C CYS A 67 -16.86 2.22 11.46
N ALA A 68 -15.69 2.03 12.06
CA ALA A 68 -15.53 1.33 13.35
C ALA A 68 -14.18 1.65 14.01
N GLU A 69 -14.08 1.39 15.31
CA GLU A 69 -12.81 1.38 16.06
C GLU A 69 -12.40 -0.06 16.34
N VAL A 70 -11.12 -0.37 16.14
CA VAL A 70 -10.55 -1.70 16.31
C VAL A 70 -9.34 -1.64 17.23
N LYS A 71 -9.30 -2.51 18.22
CA LYS A 71 -8.20 -2.53 19.20
C LYS A 71 -7.08 -3.48 18.83
N LYS A 72 -7.37 -4.53 18.08
CA LYS A 72 -6.37 -5.54 17.65
C LYS A 72 -6.85 -6.26 16.40
N ILE A 73 -5.91 -6.84 15.67
CA ILE A 73 -6.19 -7.54 14.40
C ILE A 73 -7.16 -8.71 14.59
N SER A 74 -7.10 -9.42 15.71
CA SER A 74 -8.06 -10.51 15.99
C SER A 74 -9.51 -10.05 16.02
N ASP A 75 -9.76 -8.79 16.36
CA ASP A 75 -11.12 -8.25 16.40
C ASP A 75 -11.67 -8.02 14.98
N LEU A 76 -10.79 -7.84 13.99
CA LEU A 76 -11.18 -7.74 12.58
C LEU A 76 -11.90 -9.00 12.09
N GLU A 77 -11.45 -10.19 12.48
CA GLU A 77 -12.06 -11.44 12.02
C GLU A 77 -13.55 -11.54 12.40
N GLU A 78 -13.94 -10.89 13.48
CA GLU A 78 -15.34 -10.81 13.91
C GLU A 78 -16.15 -9.79 13.08
N TYR A 79 -15.54 -8.66 12.71
CA TYR A 79 -16.20 -7.59 11.96
C TYR A 79 -16.22 -7.80 10.44
N LEU A 80 -15.15 -8.35 9.88
CA LEU A 80 -14.96 -8.48 8.44
C LEU A 80 -16.10 -9.21 7.71
N PRO A 81 -16.69 -10.29 8.24
CA PRO A 81 -17.82 -10.94 7.58
C PRO A 81 -19.02 -10.01 7.32
N SER A 82 -19.30 -9.09 8.24
CA SER A 82 -20.38 -8.13 8.09
C SER A 82 -20.08 -7.05 7.04
N LEU A 83 -18.80 -6.80 6.77
CA LEU A 83 -18.31 -5.76 5.85
C LEU A 83 -18.00 -6.30 4.45
N ALA A 84 -17.84 -7.61 4.28
CA ALA A 84 -17.39 -8.23 3.03
C ALA A 84 -18.21 -7.82 1.79
N ASN A 85 -19.54 -7.67 1.94
CA ASN A 85 -20.43 -7.26 0.85
C ASN A 85 -20.62 -5.73 0.77
N SER A 86 -20.05 -4.99 1.72
CA SER A 86 -20.18 -3.55 1.77
C SER A 86 -19.07 -2.82 1.05
N PHE A 87 -17.96 -3.51 0.76
CA PHE A 87 -16.79 -2.93 0.11
C PHE A 87 -16.30 -3.80 -1.05
N ASP A 88 -15.77 -3.15 -2.07
CA ASP A 88 -15.20 -3.79 -3.26
C ASP A 88 -13.70 -4.06 -3.08
N LEU A 89 -13.03 -3.23 -2.26
CA LEU A 89 -11.59 -3.25 -1.99
C LEU A 89 -11.32 -3.08 -0.49
N PHE A 90 -10.40 -3.89 0.02
CA PHE A 90 -9.81 -3.77 1.35
C PHE A 90 -8.33 -3.46 1.18
N VAL A 91 -7.87 -2.35 1.74
CA VAL A 91 -6.46 -1.93 1.71
C VAL A 91 -5.83 -2.20 3.06
N THR A 92 -4.70 -2.91 3.08
CA THR A 92 -4.00 -3.30 4.31
C THR A 92 -2.49 -3.05 4.22
N ASP A 93 -1.84 -3.03 5.37
CA ASP A 93 -0.38 -3.01 5.52
C ASP A 93 0.10 -4.07 6.52
N PHE A 94 -0.69 -5.14 6.71
CA PHE A 94 -0.35 -6.20 7.65
C PHE A 94 0.84 -6.99 7.14
N ASP A 95 1.83 -7.20 8.00
CA ASP A 95 2.90 -8.15 7.73
C ASP A 95 2.45 -9.60 8.03
N VAL A 96 3.26 -10.58 7.60
CA VAL A 96 2.92 -12.01 7.78
C VAL A 96 2.96 -12.48 9.24
N SER A 97 3.52 -11.69 10.16
CA SER A 97 3.50 -12.00 11.59
C SER A 97 2.20 -11.56 12.25
N GLU A 98 1.54 -10.58 11.67
CA GLU A 98 0.27 -10.04 12.14
C GLU A 98 -0.92 -10.80 11.56
N MET A 99 -0.87 -11.11 10.26
CA MET A 99 -1.89 -11.88 9.57
C MET A 99 -1.24 -12.73 8.49
N GLU A 100 -1.49 -14.04 8.51
CA GLU A 100 -0.95 -14.99 7.53
C GLU A 100 -1.34 -14.58 6.10
N GLU A 101 -0.41 -14.82 5.15
CA GLU A 101 -0.65 -14.56 3.73
C GLU A 101 -1.92 -15.25 3.24
N GLY A 102 -2.69 -14.54 2.41
CA GLY A 102 -3.94 -15.06 1.85
C GLY A 102 -5.11 -15.11 2.83
N ARG A 103 -4.88 -15.07 4.14
CA ARG A 103 -5.93 -15.29 5.15
C ARG A 103 -7.09 -14.30 5.03
N LEU A 104 -6.78 -13.01 4.86
CA LEU A 104 -7.81 -11.98 4.72
C LEU A 104 -8.64 -12.19 3.45
N TYR A 105 -7.97 -12.46 2.34
CA TYR A 105 -8.64 -12.74 1.08
C TYR A 105 -9.50 -14.02 1.17
N ASP A 106 -8.99 -15.08 1.79
CA ASP A 106 -9.73 -16.34 1.96
C ASP A 106 -10.99 -16.18 2.81
N LEU A 107 -10.95 -15.32 3.81
CA LEU A 107 -12.13 -15.01 4.63
C LEU A 107 -13.18 -14.22 3.85
N LEU A 108 -12.75 -13.19 3.15
CA LEU A 108 -13.65 -12.27 2.45
C LEU A 108 -14.19 -12.87 1.15
N SER A 109 -13.39 -13.60 0.37
CA SER A 109 -13.76 -14.18 -0.92
C SER A 109 -14.86 -15.25 -0.82
N LYS A 110 -14.96 -15.93 0.32
CA LYS A 110 -16.06 -16.87 0.60
C LYS A 110 -17.43 -16.18 0.65
N LEU A 111 -17.45 -14.92 1.04
CA LEU A 111 -18.67 -14.11 1.20
C LEU A 111 -18.90 -13.19 -0.01
N ASN A 112 -17.83 -12.70 -0.60
CA ASN A 112 -17.84 -11.85 -1.79
C ASN A 112 -16.75 -12.33 -2.77
N PRO A 113 -17.08 -13.19 -3.74
CA PRO A 113 -16.11 -13.72 -4.69
C PRO A 113 -15.40 -12.66 -5.55
N SER A 114 -15.98 -11.48 -5.66
CA SER A 114 -15.41 -10.37 -6.44
C SER A 114 -14.56 -9.41 -5.62
N VAL A 115 -14.38 -9.65 -4.32
CA VAL A 115 -13.61 -8.78 -3.44
C VAL A 115 -12.14 -8.72 -3.85
N VAL A 116 -11.56 -7.52 -3.74
CA VAL A 116 -10.12 -7.32 -3.90
C VAL A 116 -9.52 -7.00 -2.52
N VAL A 117 -8.41 -7.65 -2.21
CA VAL A 117 -7.57 -7.30 -1.05
C VAL A 117 -6.24 -6.78 -1.58
N ALA A 118 -5.86 -5.58 -1.22
CA ALA A 118 -4.61 -4.96 -1.63
C ALA A 118 -3.74 -4.70 -0.40
N ASN A 119 -2.59 -5.36 -0.33
CA ASN A 119 -1.65 -5.24 0.77
C ASN A 119 -0.36 -4.57 0.33
N VAL A 120 0.19 -3.71 1.18
CA VAL A 120 1.54 -3.15 1.02
C VAL A 120 2.35 -3.46 2.26
N SER A 121 3.56 -3.95 2.05
CA SER A 121 4.52 -4.22 3.13
C SER A 121 5.93 -3.82 2.67
N HIS A 122 6.90 -3.80 3.58
CA HIS A 122 8.27 -3.41 3.23
C HIS A 122 8.87 -4.32 2.16
N PHE A 123 8.74 -5.65 2.33
CA PHE A 123 9.44 -6.62 1.48
C PHE A 123 8.50 -7.60 0.77
N GLY A 124 7.20 -7.34 0.76
CA GLY A 124 6.19 -8.29 0.30
C GLY A 124 5.88 -9.36 1.35
N ARG A 125 4.78 -10.07 1.14
CA ARG A 125 4.28 -11.09 2.07
C ARG A 125 4.86 -12.49 1.78
N THR A 126 5.57 -12.63 0.67
CA THR A 126 6.22 -13.87 0.23
C THR A 126 7.73 -13.73 0.18
N GLY A 127 8.44 -14.86 0.06
CA GLY A 127 9.89 -14.86 -0.12
C GLY A 127 10.70 -14.74 1.17
N PRO A 128 12.05 -14.70 1.06
CA PRO A 128 12.94 -14.84 2.22
C PRO A 128 12.91 -13.65 3.17
N TYR A 129 12.47 -12.48 2.71
CA TYR A 129 12.47 -11.25 3.51
C TYR A 129 11.09 -10.91 4.09
N SER A 130 10.05 -11.67 3.78
CA SER A 130 8.67 -11.37 4.19
C SER A 130 8.46 -11.23 5.70
N ARG A 131 9.36 -11.80 6.52
CA ARG A 131 9.32 -11.71 7.99
C ARG A 131 10.30 -10.69 8.57
N TRP A 132 11.02 -9.96 7.72
CA TRP A 132 11.94 -8.94 8.18
C TRP A 132 11.17 -7.68 8.55
N ARG A 133 11.66 -6.99 9.56
CA ARG A 133 11.18 -5.65 9.87
C ARG A 133 11.84 -4.66 8.91
N GLY A 134 11.03 -3.80 8.34
CA GLY A 134 11.47 -2.71 7.47
C GLY A 134 11.04 -1.36 8.00
N ASP A 135 11.60 -0.34 7.41
CA ASP A 135 11.25 1.05 7.56
C ASP A 135 11.55 1.80 6.26
N GLU A 136 11.22 3.07 6.20
CA GLU A 136 11.52 3.92 5.03
C GLU A 136 12.98 3.84 4.60
N LEU A 137 13.89 3.76 5.56
CA LEU A 137 15.32 3.77 5.31
C LEU A 137 15.81 2.46 4.67
N THR A 138 15.29 1.33 5.15
CA THR A 138 15.61 0.00 4.62
C THR A 138 15.01 -0.22 3.24
N ASP A 139 13.78 0.24 3.00
CA ASP A 139 13.15 0.20 1.67
C ASP A 139 13.94 1.03 0.66
N TYR A 140 14.35 2.23 1.07
CA TYR A 140 15.14 3.14 0.26
C TYR A 140 16.53 2.56 -0.09
N ALA A 141 17.17 1.92 0.90
CA ALA A 141 18.47 1.27 0.71
C ALA A 141 18.38 0.07 -0.24
N LEU A 142 17.42 -0.83 0.01
CA LEU A 142 17.20 -2.02 -0.83
C LEU A 142 16.70 -1.66 -2.22
N GLY A 143 15.92 -0.58 -2.35
CA GLY A 143 15.56 -0.01 -3.64
C GLY A 143 16.73 0.58 -4.43
N GLY A 144 17.95 0.61 -3.85
CA GLY A 144 19.18 1.03 -4.54
C GLY A 144 19.42 2.54 -4.60
N TYR A 145 18.54 3.36 -4.04
CA TYR A 145 18.68 4.83 -4.12
C TYR A 145 19.89 5.38 -3.37
N TRP A 146 20.33 4.73 -2.30
CA TRP A 146 21.52 5.18 -1.58
C TRP A 146 22.80 5.10 -2.41
N ALA A 147 22.87 4.22 -3.38
CA ALA A 147 23.99 4.14 -4.28
C ALA A 147 24.12 5.37 -5.21
N LEU A 148 23.03 6.16 -5.33
CA LEU A 148 22.94 7.32 -6.23
C LEU A 148 22.79 8.66 -5.48
N ALA A 149 22.53 8.64 -4.18
CA ALA A 149 22.21 9.84 -3.41
C ALA A 149 23.43 10.35 -2.65
N GLY A 150 23.86 11.58 -2.95
CA GLY A 150 24.96 12.26 -2.29
C GLY A 150 26.23 12.40 -3.12
N ASP A 151 27.30 12.87 -2.49
CA ASP A 151 28.62 12.98 -3.10
C ASP A 151 29.34 11.63 -3.08
N ALA A 152 30.15 11.35 -4.10
CA ALA A 152 30.83 10.07 -4.29
C ALA A 152 31.79 9.69 -3.14
N ASP A 153 32.35 10.68 -2.48
CA ASP A 153 33.35 10.54 -1.40
C ASP A 153 32.78 10.71 0.01
N LYS A 154 31.45 10.85 0.12
CA LYS A 154 30.76 11.02 1.38
C LYS A 154 29.74 9.93 1.65
N GLU A 155 29.16 9.95 2.84
CA GLU A 155 28.05 9.05 3.18
C GLU A 155 26.84 9.32 2.28
N PRO A 156 26.06 8.26 1.95
CA PRO A 156 24.80 8.41 1.22
C PRO A 156 23.85 9.37 1.92
N LEU A 157 23.18 10.20 1.15
CA LEU A 157 22.18 11.12 1.71
C LEU A 157 20.80 10.47 1.75
N ARG A 158 20.12 10.65 2.86
CA ARG A 158 18.69 10.34 2.96
C ARG A 158 17.92 11.42 2.19
N VAL A 159 17.03 10.98 1.31
CA VAL A 159 16.05 11.89 0.70
C VAL A 159 14.98 12.23 1.74
N PRO A 160 14.59 13.50 1.88
CA PRO A 160 13.56 13.89 2.84
C PRO A 160 12.18 13.32 2.49
N GLY A 161 11.36 13.13 3.50
CA GLY A 161 10.02 12.57 3.39
C GLY A 161 10.04 11.04 3.42
N GLN A 162 8.93 10.46 3.00
CA GLN A 162 8.69 9.01 2.99
C GLN A 162 8.54 8.49 1.55
N GLN A 163 9.61 8.58 0.78
CA GLN A 163 9.59 8.31 -0.66
C GLN A 163 9.25 6.85 -0.97
N ALA A 164 9.79 5.90 -0.20
CA ALA A 164 9.48 4.49 -0.40
C ALA A 164 8.01 4.19 -0.13
N GLN A 165 7.45 4.79 0.92
CA GLN A 165 6.04 4.65 1.24
C GLN A 165 5.14 5.30 0.18
N PHE A 166 5.54 6.44 -0.39
CA PHE A 166 4.84 7.08 -1.51
C PHE A 166 4.85 6.19 -2.76
N HIS A 167 5.99 5.60 -3.09
CA HIS A 167 6.09 4.69 -4.22
C HIS A 167 5.28 3.42 -3.99
N GLY A 168 5.38 2.81 -2.81
CA GLY A 168 4.59 1.64 -2.42
C GLY A 168 3.09 1.91 -2.52
N GLY A 169 2.61 3.00 -1.94
CA GLY A 169 1.19 3.39 -1.98
C GLY A 169 0.68 3.69 -3.39
N THR A 170 1.50 4.34 -4.22
CA THR A 170 1.16 4.64 -5.62
C THR A 170 1.05 3.35 -6.45
N GLN A 171 2.01 2.44 -6.30
CA GLN A 171 1.99 1.12 -6.96
C GLN A 171 0.78 0.31 -6.50
N LEU A 172 0.47 0.33 -5.20
CA LEU A 172 -0.70 -0.34 -4.66
C LEU A 172 -1.99 0.20 -5.26
N ALA A 173 -2.15 1.53 -5.36
CA ALA A 173 -3.33 2.15 -5.96
C ALA A 173 -3.50 1.72 -7.43
N PHE A 174 -2.42 1.71 -8.20
CA PHE A 174 -2.44 1.24 -9.59
C PHE A 174 -2.85 -0.24 -9.69
N ALA A 175 -2.21 -1.11 -8.91
CA ALA A 175 -2.48 -2.54 -8.92
C ALA A 175 -3.91 -2.85 -8.44
N ALA A 176 -4.41 -2.12 -7.42
CA ALA A 176 -5.77 -2.24 -6.93
C ALA A 176 -6.81 -1.87 -8.00
N ILE A 177 -6.59 -0.80 -8.78
CA ILE A 177 -7.48 -0.41 -9.89
C ILE A 177 -7.54 -1.50 -10.95
N VAL A 178 -6.39 -2.09 -11.31
CA VAL A 178 -6.34 -3.20 -12.29
C VAL A 178 -7.09 -4.42 -11.77
N ALA A 179 -6.90 -4.78 -10.50
CA ALA A 179 -7.58 -5.88 -9.85
C ALA A 179 -9.10 -5.66 -9.76
N LEU A 180 -9.53 -4.46 -9.38
CA LEU A 180 -10.95 -4.08 -9.35
C LEU A 180 -11.59 -4.15 -10.74
N ARG A 181 -10.86 -3.70 -11.79
CA ARG A 181 -11.32 -3.83 -13.16
C ARG A 181 -11.50 -5.31 -13.54
N HIS A 182 -10.54 -6.16 -13.20
CA HIS A 182 -10.63 -7.60 -13.43
C HIS A 182 -11.86 -8.19 -12.71
N ALA A 183 -12.00 -7.93 -11.41
CA ALA A 183 -13.10 -8.40 -10.61
C ALA A 183 -14.47 -7.99 -11.20
N ARG A 184 -14.57 -6.74 -11.68
CA ARG A 184 -15.81 -6.23 -12.30
C ARG A 184 -16.16 -6.92 -13.61
N LEU A 185 -15.15 -7.32 -14.40
CA LEU A 185 -15.35 -7.96 -15.70
C LEU A 185 -15.63 -9.47 -15.58
N THR A 186 -15.06 -10.12 -14.58
CA THR A 186 -15.06 -11.58 -14.44
C THR A 186 -15.94 -12.09 -13.30
N GLY A 187 -16.27 -11.21 -12.33
CA GLY A 187 -16.87 -11.61 -11.05
C GLY A 187 -15.87 -12.26 -10.08
N GLN A 188 -14.58 -12.27 -10.39
CA GLN A 188 -13.53 -12.91 -9.59
C GLN A 188 -12.57 -11.84 -9.06
N GLY A 189 -12.53 -11.72 -7.74
CA GLY A 189 -11.56 -10.88 -7.04
C GLY A 189 -10.20 -11.57 -6.93
N GLN A 190 -9.26 -10.87 -6.29
CA GLN A 190 -7.91 -11.37 -6.06
C GLN A 190 -7.23 -10.63 -4.92
N GLU A 191 -6.18 -11.23 -4.37
CA GLU A 191 -5.23 -10.54 -3.51
C GLU A 191 -4.13 -9.89 -4.36
N VAL A 192 -3.72 -8.69 -3.97
CA VAL A 192 -2.61 -7.94 -4.54
C VAL A 192 -1.62 -7.67 -3.43
N ASP A 193 -0.36 -8.01 -3.63
CA ASP A 193 0.71 -7.76 -2.68
C ASP A 193 1.78 -6.87 -3.32
N VAL A 194 2.13 -5.77 -2.64
CA VAL A 194 3.12 -4.80 -3.09
C VAL A 194 4.22 -4.65 -2.04
N SER A 195 5.46 -4.78 -2.46
CA SER A 195 6.63 -4.47 -1.65
C SER A 195 7.07 -3.03 -1.88
N SER A 196 7.20 -2.25 -0.81
CA SER A 196 7.71 -0.87 -0.89
C SER A 196 9.16 -0.83 -1.40
N ALA A 197 9.99 -1.78 -1.01
CA ALA A 197 11.37 -1.88 -1.50
C ALA A 197 11.42 -2.19 -3.01
N GLU A 198 10.53 -3.07 -3.52
CA GLU A 198 10.42 -3.34 -4.96
C GLU A 198 9.83 -2.15 -5.72
N ALA A 199 8.86 -1.45 -5.14
CA ALA A 199 8.31 -0.23 -5.72
C ALA A 199 9.40 0.85 -5.89
N MET A 200 10.29 0.98 -4.89
CA MET A 200 11.47 1.86 -4.99
C MET A 200 12.44 1.40 -6.08
N LEU A 201 12.71 0.10 -6.20
CA LEU A 201 13.54 -0.42 -7.29
C LEU A 201 12.93 -0.10 -8.66
N GLY A 202 11.62 -0.21 -8.80
CA GLY A 202 10.89 0.15 -10.02
C GLY A 202 11.02 1.64 -10.41
N ALA A 203 11.22 2.53 -9.43
CA ALA A 203 11.42 3.96 -9.67
C ALA A 203 12.80 4.28 -10.28
N HIS A 204 13.75 3.35 -10.26
CA HIS A 204 15.10 3.46 -10.87
C HIS A 204 15.12 3.14 -12.38
N TRP A 205 14.13 3.57 -13.13
CA TRP A 205 14.06 3.29 -14.56
C TRP A 205 15.34 3.71 -15.35
N SER A 206 15.96 4.84 -14.98
CA SER A 206 17.19 5.32 -15.61
C SER A 206 18.39 4.39 -15.38
N THR A 207 18.52 3.85 -14.17
CA THR A 207 19.58 2.91 -13.79
C THR A 207 19.44 1.59 -14.55
N THR A 208 18.22 1.08 -14.60
CA THR A 208 17.90 -0.15 -15.32
C THR A 208 18.20 -0.01 -16.81
N ILE A 209 17.80 1.13 -17.43
CA ILE A 209 18.07 1.40 -18.84
C ILE A 209 19.57 1.54 -19.09
N ALA A 210 20.32 2.29 -18.27
CA ALA A 210 21.76 2.45 -18.41
C ALA A 210 22.49 1.09 -18.38
N TRP A 211 22.09 0.20 -17.46
CA TRP A 211 22.67 -1.13 -17.39
C TRP A 211 22.27 -2.02 -18.58
N THR A 212 20.99 -2.11 -18.89
CA THR A 212 20.49 -3.06 -19.91
C THR A 212 20.88 -2.68 -21.33
N HIS A 213 21.03 -1.38 -21.64
CA HIS A 213 21.34 -0.91 -22.99
C HIS A 213 22.79 -0.50 -23.17
N GLU A 214 23.42 0.02 -22.12
CA GLU A 214 24.78 0.58 -22.22
C GLU A 214 25.82 -0.23 -21.43
N GLY A 215 25.40 -1.18 -20.58
CA GLY A 215 26.27 -1.88 -19.63
C GLY A 215 26.87 -0.95 -18.57
N ARG A 216 26.32 0.26 -18.40
CA ARG A 216 26.86 1.30 -17.52
C ARG A 216 26.20 1.22 -16.14
N ILE A 217 27.04 1.16 -15.10
CA ILE A 217 26.59 1.27 -13.70
C ILE A 217 26.62 2.75 -13.33
N LEU A 218 25.45 3.30 -12.99
CA LEU A 218 25.35 4.65 -12.46
C LEU A 218 25.90 4.69 -11.03
N GLN A 219 26.60 5.75 -10.71
CA GLN A 219 27.19 6.01 -9.38
C GLN A 219 26.88 7.45 -8.98
N ARG A 220 26.85 7.70 -7.67
CA ARG A 220 26.84 9.07 -7.13
C ARG A 220 28.15 9.77 -7.32
#